data_c4424982d0679fc46f4d7aebafe4f298
#
_entry.id   c4424982d0679fc46f4d7aebafe4f298
#
_cell.length_a   1.000
_cell.length_b   1.000
_cell.length_c   1.000
_cell.angle_alpha   90.00
_cell.angle_beta   90.00
_cell.angle_gamma   90.00
#
_symmetry.space_group_name_H-M   'P 1'
#
loop_
_entity.id
_entity.type
_entity.pdbx_description
1 polymer ?
#
loop_
_entity_poly.entity_id
_entity_poly.type
_entity_poly.pdbx_seq_one_letter_code
_entity_poly.pdbx_strand_id
1 'polypeptide(L)'
;MTRLFLFFLLFFFNYSYSQTSDLGRFTVNVKSGCIPLEIEIISENVDSSVSVVQYDFNYNTTNNLFNPSSGKSYTYNSKGKYVIAQAINQDGVEKIDILEIEAHEIKNISIDLRNCSNYSIEINIDDDYYDGYKLYIKGNYQSD
;
A
#
# COMPACT_ATOMS: atom_id res chain seq x y z
N MET A 1 39.89 30.01 -20.04
CA MET A 1 38.81 29.11 -20.51
C MET A 1 38.32 28.30 -19.34
N THR A 2 37.29 28.79 -18.69
CA THR A 2 36.72 28.20 -17.46
C THR A 2 35.60 27.25 -17.88
N ARG A 3 35.82 25.95 -17.71
CA ARG A 3 34.77 24.94 -17.96
C ARG A 3 33.81 24.94 -16.78
N LEU A 4 32.62 25.45 -17.03
CA LEU A 4 31.47 25.38 -16.13
C LEU A 4 30.94 23.94 -16.11
N PHE A 5 31.22 23.20 -15.03
CA PHE A 5 30.63 21.89 -14.78
C PHE A 5 29.20 22.11 -14.27
N LEU A 6 28.23 21.94 -15.16
CA LEU A 6 26.82 21.96 -14.81
C LEU A 6 26.47 20.62 -14.14
N PHE A 7 26.48 20.62 -12.82
CA PHE A 7 26.00 19.50 -12.02
C PHE A 7 24.47 19.44 -12.16
N PHE A 8 23.99 18.58 -13.06
CA PHE A 8 22.57 18.27 -13.18
C PHE A 8 22.19 17.35 -12.01
N LEU A 9 21.77 17.99 -10.92
CA LEU A 9 21.24 17.29 -9.75
C LEU A 9 19.85 16.73 -10.13
N LEU A 10 19.82 15.47 -10.61
CA LEU A 10 18.59 14.71 -10.79
C LEU A 10 17.99 14.47 -9.39
N PHE A 11 17.13 15.37 -8.97
CA PHE A 11 16.20 15.10 -7.89
C PHE A 11 15.24 14.01 -8.35
N PHE A 12 15.54 12.78 -7.99
CA PHE A 12 14.55 11.72 -7.98
C PHE A 12 13.52 12.10 -6.91
N PHE A 13 12.46 12.76 -7.34
CA PHE A 13 11.25 12.87 -6.54
C PHE A 13 10.69 11.45 -6.40
N ASN A 14 11.05 10.79 -5.31
CA ASN A 14 10.28 9.66 -4.84
C ASN A 14 8.90 10.22 -4.50
N TYR A 15 7.93 10.04 -5.40
CA TYR A 15 6.53 10.26 -5.09
C TYR A 15 6.14 9.20 -4.07
N SER A 16 6.41 9.46 -2.80
CA SER A 16 5.75 8.75 -1.72
C SER A 16 4.28 9.12 -1.81
N TYR A 17 3.47 8.24 -2.39
CA TYR A 17 2.02 8.40 -2.29
C TYR A 17 1.70 8.46 -0.80
N SER A 18 1.28 9.63 -0.36
CA SER A 18 0.92 9.85 1.03
C SER A 18 -0.25 8.92 1.37
N GLN A 19 0.03 7.93 2.16
CA GLN A 19 -0.93 6.94 2.65
C GLN A 19 -1.52 7.46 3.95
N THR A 20 -1.92 8.72 3.91
CA THR A 20 -2.34 9.53 5.04
C THR A 20 -3.87 9.50 5.15
N SER A 21 -4.36 9.54 6.38
CA SER A 21 -5.78 9.67 6.73
C SER A 21 -6.37 10.99 6.24
N ASP A 22 -7.69 11.09 6.18
CA ASP A 22 -8.44 12.21 5.62
C ASP A 22 -8.11 13.56 6.29
N LEU A 23 -7.90 13.55 7.61
CA LEU A 23 -7.49 14.73 8.37
C LEU A 23 -5.98 14.82 8.62
N GLY A 24 -5.19 13.87 8.08
CA GLY A 24 -3.75 13.87 8.19
C GLY A 24 -3.18 13.45 9.54
N ARG A 25 -3.97 12.80 10.41
CA ARG A 25 -3.56 12.45 11.77
C ARG A 25 -2.73 11.20 11.88
N PHE A 26 -2.82 10.29 10.90
CA PHE A 26 -2.01 9.10 10.86
C PHE A 26 -1.68 8.68 9.43
N THR A 27 -0.63 7.87 9.29
CA THR A 27 -0.23 7.27 8.02
C THR A 27 -0.06 5.78 8.18
N VAL A 28 -0.26 5.05 7.09
CA VAL A 28 -0.06 3.60 7.03
C VAL A 28 1.05 3.23 6.05
N ASN A 29 1.59 2.01 6.18
CA ASN A 29 2.59 1.46 5.28
C ASN A 29 2.07 1.31 3.83
N VAL A 30 0.80 0.91 3.66
CA VAL A 30 0.16 0.68 2.36
C VAL A 30 -1.34 0.88 2.45
N LYS A 31 -1.98 1.41 1.39
CA LYS A 31 -3.45 1.58 1.32
C LYS A 31 -4.16 0.47 0.55
N SER A 32 -3.42 -0.24 -0.27
CA SER A 32 -3.98 -1.24 -1.17
C SER A 32 -2.97 -2.35 -1.43
N GLY A 33 -3.43 -3.58 -1.56
CA GLY A 33 -2.58 -4.73 -1.85
C GLY A 33 -3.33 -6.05 -1.86
N CYS A 34 -2.64 -7.13 -2.21
CA CYS A 34 -3.23 -8.47 -2.21
C CYS A 34 -3.31 -9.06 -0.80
N ILE A 35 -4.34 -9.85 -0.55
CA ILE A 35 -4.47 -10.63 0.69
C ILE A 35 -3.43 -11.77 0.75
N PRO A 36 -2.90 -12.08 1.97
CA PRO A 36 -3.09 -11.35 3.22
C PRO A 36 -2.42 -9.96 3.16
N LEU A 37 -3.20 -8.91 3.42
CA LEU A 37 -2.73 -7.53 3.40
C LEU A 37 -2.46 -7.06 4.83
N GLU A 38 -1.19 -6.88 5.17
CA GLU A 38 -0.77 -6.37 6.47
C GLU A 38 -0.68 -4.84 6.43
N ILE A 39 -1.45 -4.20 7.28
CA ILE A 39 -1.45 -2.75 7.49
C ILE A 39 -0.82 -2.43 8.83
N GLU A 40 0.07 -1.45 8.83
CA GLU A 40 0.72 -0.92 10.02
C GLU A 40 0.59 0.61 10.05
N ILE A 41 0.26 1.15 11.22
CA ILE A 41 0.29 2.60 11.48
C ILE A 41 1.75 3.00 11.67
N ILE A 42 2.33 3.69 10.69
CA ILE A 42 3.76 4.07 10.67
C ILE A 42 4.04 5.44 11.28
N SER A 43 3.06 6.33 11.29
CA SER A 43 3.20 7.62 11.96
C SER A 43 1.88 8.15 12.48
N GLU A 44 1.95 8.93 13.56
CA GLU A 44 0.84 9.63 14.17
C GLU A 44 1.20 11.11 14.27
N ASN A 45 0.33 11.94 13.71
CA ASN A 45 0.44 13.40 13.78
C ASN A 45 -0.73 13.93 14.63
N VAL A 46 -0.59 13.79 15.95
CA VAL A 46 -1.58 14.23 16.92
C VAL A 46 -0.95 15.28 17.83
N ASP A 47 -1.77 16.23 18.28
CA ASP A 47 -1.33 17.28 19.21
C ASP A 47 -0.93 16.68 20.56
N SER A 48 -0.03 17.35 21.27
CA SER A 48 0.41 16.97 22.63
C SER A 48 -0.70 17.04 23.68
N SER A 49 -1.81 17.72 23.38
CA SER A 49 -3.02 17.77 24.22
C SER A 49 -3.89 16.51 24.11
N VAL A 50 -3.58 15.59 23.17
CA VAL A 50 -4.32 14.33 22.99
C VAL A 50 -3.97 13.36 24.12
N SER A 51 -5.00 12.89 24.82
CA SER A 51 -4.84 11.98 25.97
C SER A 51 -4.99 10.50 25.60
N VAL A 52 -5.71 10.18 24.53
CA VAL A 52 -6.01 8.81 24.11
C VAL A 52 -5.95 8.73 22.60
N VAL A 53 -5.25 7.71 22.07
CA VAL A 53 -5.24 7.37 20.65
C VAL A 53 -5.58 5.89 20.52
N GLN A 54 -6.65 5.59 19.80
CA GLN A 54 -7.11 4.23 19.56
C GLN A 54 -7.41 4.03 18.07
N TYR A 55 -7.30 2.79 17.60
CA TYR A 55 -7.58 2.43 16.21
C TYR A 55 -8.64 1.35 16.12
N ASP A 56 -9.51 1.48 15.12
CA ASP A 56 -10.42 0.43 14.66
C ASP A 56 -10.10 0.14 13.20
N PHE A 57 -9.61 -1.07 12.90
CA PHE A 57 -9.24 -1.47 11.54
C PHE A 57 -10.42 -1.97 10.69
N ASN A 58 -11.62 -2.01 11.26
CA ASN A 58 -12.83 -2.43 10.56
C ASN A 58 -14.03 -1.54 10.92
N TYR A 59 -13.78 -0.23 10.95
CA TYR A 59 -14.74 0.77 11.34
C TYR A 59 -15.94 0.79 10.40
N ASN A 60 -17.14 0.76 10.97
CA ASN A 60 -18.37 0.85 10.22
C ASN A 60 -18.91 2.29 10.21
N THR A 61 -18.75 2.96 9.07
CA THR A 61 -19.20 4.36 8.88
C THR A 61 -20.73 4.53 8.88
N THR A 62 -21.48 3.43 8.71
CA THR A 62 -22.95 3.52 8.66
C THR A 62 -23.56 3.67 10.05
N ASN A 63 -23.05 2.94 11.01
CA ASN A 63 -23.56 2.95 12.39
C ASN A 63 -22.66 3.71 13.37
N ASN A 64 -21.50 4.20 12.91
CA ASN A 64 -20.49 4.90 13.70
C ASN A 64 -20.03 4.09 14.94
N LEU A 65 -20.06 2.76 14.85
CA LEU A 65 -19.62 1.91 15.95
C LEU A 65 -18.11 1.76 15.89
N PHE A 66 -17.43 2.24 16.93
CA PHE A 66 -15.98 2.14 17.08
C PHE A 66 -15.63 0.96 18.00
N ASN A 67 -14.85 0.00 17.48
CA ASN A 67 -14.36 -1.17 18.19
C ASN A 67 -12.82 -1.12 18.28
N PRO A 68 -12.25 -0.64 19.39
CA PRO A 68 -10.81 -0.44 19.48
C PRO A 68 -10.02 -1.75 19.36
N SER A 69 -9.02 -1.72 18.52
CA SER A 69 -8.03 -2.78 18.37
C SER A 69 -6.90 -2.64 19.40
N SER A 70 -6.29 -3.76 19.78
CA SER A 70 -5.23 -3.79 20.81
C SER A 70 -3.85 -3.34 20.32
N GLY A 71 -3.69 -3.02 19.02
CA GLY A 71 -2.40 -2.72 18.40
C GLY A 71 -2.46 -1.70 17.28
N LYS A 72 -1.30 -1.44 16.69
CA LYS A 72 -1.13 -0.53 15.54
C LYS A 72 -1.00 -1.26 14.20
N SER A 73 -1.27 -2.56 14.17
CA SER A 73 -1.24 -3.38 12.96
C SER A 73 -2.45 -4.29 12.87
N TYR A 74 -2.82 -4.63 11.64
CA TYR A 74 -3.91 -5.54 11.34
C TYR A 74 -3.69 -6.24 10.00
N THR A 75 -4.16 -7.50 9.87
CA THR A 75 -4.05 -8.27 8.63
C THR A 75 -5.43 -8.57 8.07
N TYR A 76 -5.70 -8.06 6.87
CA TYR A 76 -6.91 -8.39 6.12
C TYR A 76 -6.69 -9.68 5.33
N ASN A 77 -7.48 -10.71 5.64
CA ASN A 77 -7.43 -12.03 5.00
C ASN A 77 -8.51 -12.23 3.94
N SER A 78 -9.40 -11.27 3.78
CA SER A 78 -10.48 -11.30 2.78
C SER A 78 -10.40 -10.07 1.90
N LYS A 79 -10.75 -10.24 0.61
CA LYS A 79 -10.87 -9.09 -0.29
C LYS A 79 -12.00 -8.16 0.15
N GLY A 80 -11.81 -6.88 -0.05
CA GLY A 80 -12.84 -5.89 0.27
C GLY A 80 -12.28 -4.48 0.44
N LYS A 81 -13.21 -3.56 0.65
CA LYS A 81 -12.92 -2.21 1.08
C LYS A 81 -13.17 -2.10 2.58
N TYR A 82 -12.19 -1.59 3.27
CA TYR A 82 -12.21 -1.45 4.73
C TYR A 82 -11.94 0.00 5.10
N VAL A 83 -12.37 0.39 6.28
CA VAL A 83 -12.09 1.72 6.83
C VAL A 83 -11.35 1.55 8.14
N ILE A 84 -10.17 2.15 8.21
CA ILE A 84 -9.47 2.34 9.48
C ILE A 84 -9.94 3.65 10.08
N ALA A 85 -10.33 3.63 11.33
CA ALA A 85 -10.62 4.82 12.09
C ALA A 85 -9.62 5.01 13.23
N GLN A 86 -9.15 6.24 13.40
CA GLN A 86 -8.45 6.70 14.58
C GLN A 86 -9.40 7.52 15.46
N ALA A 87 -9.60 7.10 16.69
CA ALA A 87 -10.29 7.90 17.69
C ALA A 87 -9.27 8.55 18.63
N ILE A 88 -9.40 9.84 18.84
CA ILE A 88 -8.60 10.61 19.80
C ILE A 88 -9.51 11.34 20.76
N ASN A 89 -9.05 11.53 22.00
CA ASN A 89 -9.68 12.44 22.94
C ASN A 89 -8.79 13.69 23.09
N GLN A 90 -9.31 14.81 22.65
CA GLN A 90 -8.65 16.12 22.76
C GLN A 90 -9.56 17.07 23.53
N ASP A 91 -9.08 17.57 24.66
CA ASP A 91 -9.82 18.49 25.54
C ASP A 91 -11.20 17.96 25.97
N GLY A 92 -11.31 16.64 26.16
CA GLY A 92 -12.58 15.99 26.54
C GLY A 92 -13.53 15.74 25.37
N VAL A 93 -13.12 16.07 24.14
CA VAL A 93 -13.93 15.87 22.93
C VAL A 93 -13.33 14.72 22.13
N GLU A 94 -14.16 13.73 21.81
CA GLU A 94 -13.80 12.66 20.90
C GLU A 94 -13.81 13.16 19.45
N LYS A 95 -12.74 12.84 18.71
CA LYS A 95 -12.59 13.15 17.29
C LYS A 95 -12.16 11.91 16.54
N ILE A 96 -12.79 11.66 15.40
CA ILE A 96 -12.48 10.52 14.53
C ILE A 96 -11.83 11.02 13.25
N ASP A 97 -10.80 10.30 12.81
CA ASP A 97 -10.17 10.43 11.48
C ASP A 97 -10.19 9.07 10.81
N ILE A 98 -10.38 9.01 9.50
CA ILE A 98 -10.55 7.77 8.76
C ILE A 98 -9.58 7.63 7.59
N LEU A 99 -9.40 6.38 7.17
CA LEU A 99 -8.61 6.02 6.01
C LEU A 99 -9.21 4.78 5.34
N GLU A 100 -9.49 4.88 4.03
CA GLU A 100 -9.93 3.71 3.26
C GLU A 100 -8.76 2.83 2.85
N ILE A 101 -8.94 1.51 2.98
CA ILE A 101 -8.02 0.45 2.59
C ILE A 101 -8.70 -0.46 1.58
N GLU A 102 -7.98 -0.91 0.56
CA GLU A 102 -8.50 -1.86 -0.42
C GLU A 102 -7.66 -3.13 -0.46
N ALA A 103 -8.24 -4.26 -0.05
CA ALA A 103 -7.63 -5.57 -0.10
C ALA A 103 -8.12 -6.34 -1.33
N HIS A 104 -7.20 -6.79 -2.17
CA HIS A 104 -7.47 -7.50 -3.42
C HIS A 104 -7.22 -8.99 -3.28
N GLU A 105 -7.98 -9.78 -4.01
CA GLU A 105 -7.73 -11.20 -4.16
C GLU A 105 -6.52 -11.44 -5.08
N ILE A 106 -5.65 -12.37 -4.70
CA ILE A 106 -4.62 -12.86 -5.61
C ILE A 106 -5.31 -13.69 -6.70
N LYS A 107 -5.11 -13.31 -7.95
CA LYS A 107 -5.60 -14.08 -9.09
C LYS A 107 -4.44 -14.79 -9.76
N ASN A 108 -4.65 -16.06 -10.09
CA ASN A 108 -3.72 -16.80 -10.92
C ASN A 108 -3.87 -16.32 -12.37
N ILE A 109 -2.76 -15.83 -12.91
CA ILE A 109 -2.66 -15.47 -14.33
C ILE A 109 -2.30 -16.71 -15.15
N SER A 110 -2.91 -16.84 -16.33
CA SER A 110 -2.52 -17.87 -17.30
C SER A 110 -1.34 -17.35 -18.13
N ILE A 111 -0.25 -18.09 -18.14
CA ILE A 111 0.92 -17.76 -18.95
C ILE A 111 1.07 -18.86 -20.00
N ASP A 112 0.95 -18.51 -21.27
CA ASP A 112 1.25 -19.38 -22.41
C ASP A 112 2.64 -19.03 -22.94
N LEU A 113 3.55 -20.03 -22.92
CA LEU A 113 4.90 -19.91 -23.41
C LEU A 113 5.02 -20.63 -24.74
N ARG A 114 5.28 -19.89 -25.81
CA ARG A 114 5.53 -20.46 -27.13
C ARG A 114 6.99 -20.29 -27.51
N ASN A 115 7.61 -21.42 -27.88
CA ASN A 115 8.94 -21.40 -28.46
C ASN A 115 8.81 -21.12 -29.97
N CYS A 116 9.15 -19.91 -30.35
CA CYS A 116 9.27 -19.53 -31.75
C CYS A 116 10.69 -19.84 -32.22
N SER A 117 10.84 -20.49 -33.36
CA SER A 117 12.17 -20.83 -33.97
C SER A 117 13.09 -19.60 -33.95
N ASN A 118 14.40 -19.81 -33.76
CA ASN A 118 15.47 -18.81 -33.79
C ASN A 118 15.62 -17.99 -32.50
N TYR A 119 15.64 -18.65 -31.34
CA TYR A 119 15.96 -18.02 -30.03
C TYR A 119 14.98 -17.00 -29.53
N SER A 120 13.75 -16.99 -30.04
CA SER A 120 12.68 -16.14 -29.52
C SER A 120 11.66 -16.95 -28.72
N ILE A 121 11.25 -16.41 -27.60
CA ILE A 121 10.15 -16.92 -26.76
C ILE A 121 9.04 -15.89 -26.79
N GLU A 122 7.86 -16.30 -27.19
CA GLU A 122 6.65 -15.48 -27.07
C GLU A 122 5.98 -15.81 -25.73
N ILE A 123 5.72 -14.77 -24.95
CA ILE A 123 5.04 -14.86 -23.64
C ILE A 123 3.71 -14.16 -23.79
N ASN A 124 2.63 -14.94 -23.79
CA ASN A 124 1.26 -14.41 -23.74
C ASN A 124 0.74 -14.45 -22.32
N ILE A 125 0.36 -13.28 -21.81
CA ILE A 125 -0.29 -13.12 -20.51
C ILE A 125 -1.73 -12.71 -20.78
N ASP A 126 -2.67 -13.61 -20.47
CA ASP A 126 -4.10 -13.33 -20.58
C ASP A 126 -4.62 -12.89 -19.20
N ASP A 127 -4.71 -11.58 -19.03
CA ASP A 127 -5.14 -10.99 -17.76
C ASP A 127 -5.70 -9.58 -17.93
N ASP A 128 -6.89 -9.37 -17.36
CA ASP A 128 -7.61 -8.08 -17.35
C ASP A 128 -7.47 -7.34 -16.00
N TYR A 129 -6.61 -7.84 -15.07
CA TYR A 129 -6.65 -7.39 -13.66
C TYR A 129 -5.43 -6.60 -13.21
N TYR A 130 -4.31 -6.68 -13.92
CA TYR A 130 -3.06 -6.04 -13.52
C TYR A 130 -2.60 -5.03 -14.56
N ASP A 131 -2.25 -3.84 -14.11
CA ASP A 131 -1.80 -2.74 -14.99
C ASP A 131 -0.39 -2.95 -15.56
N GLY A 132 0.32 -4.01 -15.13
CA GLY A 132 1.66 -4.30 -15.62
C GLY A 132 2.32 -5.50 -14.95
N TYR A 133 3.36 -6.01 -15.63
CA TYR A 133 4.10 -7.19 -15.22
C TYR A 133 5.59 -6.90 -15.15
N LYS A 134 6.29 -7.57 -14.22
CA LYS A 134 7.74 -7.65 -14.20
C LYS A 134 8.16 -9.08 -14.48
N LEU A 135 8.85 -9.31 -15.60
CA LEU A 135 9.38 -10.61 -15.95
C LEU A 135 10.82 -10.75 -15.42
N TYR A 136 11.06 -11.78 -14.63
CA TYR A 136 12.39 -12.17 -14.17
C TYR A 136 12.78 -13.48 -14.82
N ILE A 137 13.76 -13.45 -15.74
CA ILE A 137 14.30 -14.66 -16.37
C ILE A 137 15.58 -15.03 -15.62
N LYS A 138 15.57 -16.18 -14.94
CA LYS A 138 16.73 -16.73 -14.26
C LYS A 138 17.23 -17.94 -15.09
N GLY A 139 18.28 -17.75 -15.88
CA GLY A 139 18.91 -18.82 -16.64
C GLY A 139 20.23 -19.24 -16.00
N ASN A 140 20.47 -20.56 -15.92
CA ASN A 140 21.82 -21.09 -15.74
C ASN A 140 22.41 -21.28 -17.15
N TYR A 141 23.38 -20.47 -17.50
CA TYR A 141 24.21 -20.74 -18.69
C TYR A 141 25.08 -21.94 -18.34
N GLN A 142 24.84 -23.09 -19.02
CA GLN A 142 25.86 -24.08 -19.18
C GLN A 142 26.58 -23.73 -20.51
N SER A 143 27.80 -23.26 -20.40
CA SER A 143 28.69 -23.19 -21.54
C SER A 143 29.16 -24.62 -21.83
N ASP A 144 28.82 -25.16 -22.99
CA ASP A 144 29.47 -26.32 -23.56
C ASP A 144 30.94 -26.02 -23.92
#